data_2219eedf637aa8991ad256ac4f4ed875
#
_entry.id   2219eedf637aa8991ad256ac4f4ed875
#
_cell.length_a   1.000
_cell.length_b   1.000
_cell.length_c   1.000
_cell.angle_alpha   90.00
_cell.angle_beta   90.00
_cell.angle_gamma   90.00
#
_symmetry.space_group_name_H-M   'P 1'
#
loop_
_entity.id
_entity.type
_entity.pdbx_description
1 polymer ?
#
loop_
_entity_poly.entity_id
_entity_poly.type
_entity_poly.pdbx_seq_one_letter_code
_entity_poly.pdbx_strand_id
1 'polypeptide(L)'
;MRKYHHLGIPTTEKREGEVYLKHLKVYVSGKSPYHIEWMRYEPDAPYPELVKSLPHVAFEVDDLEQALKGKKVIIAPNSPTPGVTVAFIEDNGAPVEFLQIDKTQAEDV
;
A
#
# COMPACT_ATOMS: atom_id res chain seq x y z
N MET A 1 -10.85 14.60 -2.01
CA MET A 1 -11.55 13.50 -2.69
C MET A 1 -10.72 12.24 -2.64
N ARG A 2 -11.37 11.10 -2.57
CA ARG A 2 -10.70 9.80 -2.43
C ARG A 2 -11.17 8.89 -3.56
N LYS A 3 -10.22 8.18 -4.18
CA LYS A 3 -10.50 7.35 -5.33
C LYS A 3 -9.87 5.98 -5.11
N TYR A 4 -10.64 4.92 -5.28
CA TYR A 4 -10.13 3.57 -5.15
C TYR A 4 -8.92 3.36 -6.05
N HIS A 5 -7.84 2.84 -5.48
CA HIS A 5 -6.61 2.54 -6.21
C HIS A 5 -6.39 1.04 -6.32
N HIS A 6 -6.36 0.34 -5.21
CA HIS A 6 -6.18 -1.12 -5.22
C HIS A 6 -6.61 -1.75 -3.90
N LEU A 7 -6.68 -3.08 -3.91
CA LEU A 7 -6.87 -3.91 -2.73
C LEU A 7 -5.65 -4.79 -2.58
N GLY A 8 -4.94 -4.67 -1.46
CA GLY A 8 -3.76 -5.48 -1.16
C GLY A 8 -4.15 -6.67 -0.32
N ILE A 9 -3.77 -7.87 -0.76
CA ILE A 9 -4.10 -9.12 -0.05
C ILE A 9 -2.81 -9.83 0.34
N PRO A 10 -2.56 -10.01 1.65
CA PRO A 10 -1.41 -10.79 2.09
C PRO A 10 -1.55 -12.25 1.64
N THR A 11 -0.44 -12.85 1.23
CA THR A 11 -0.42 -14.27 0.85
C THR A 11 0.90 -14.89 1.28
N THR A 12 0.89 -16.18 1.53
CA THR A 12 2.11 -16.96 1.75
C THR A 12 2.51 -17.73 0.50
N GLU A 13 1.67 -17.69 -0.54
CA GLU A 13 1.90 -18.43 -1.76
C GLU A 13 2.72 -17.64 -2.76
N LYS A 14 3.76 -18.25 -3.30
CA LYS A 14 4.52 -17.66 -4.40
C LYS A 14 3.64 -17.61 -5.64
N ARG A 15 3.58 -16.46 -6.28
CA ARG A 15 2.74 -16.22 -7.46
C ARG A 15 3.59 -15.85 -8.65
N GLU A 16 3.09 -16.17 -9.84
CA GLU A 16 3.76 -15.80 -11.08
C GLU A 16 3.75 -14.27 -11.23
N GLY A 17 4.87 -13.74 -11.72
CA GLY A 17 4.97 -12.31 -11.98
C GLY A 17 5.28 -11.45 -10.76
N GLU A 18 5.69 -12.06 -9.66
CA GLU A 18 6.09 -11.30 -8.48
C GLU A 18 7.25 -10.35 -8.75
N VAL A 19 7.18 -9.15 -8.21
CA VAL A 19 8.27 -8.19 -8.19
C VAL A 19 8.71 -8.01 -6.73
N TYR A 20 10.00 -8.18 -6.47
CA TYR A 20 10.52 -8.04 -5.12
C TYR A 20 10.92 -6.60 -4.84
N LEU A 21 10.36 -6.03 -3.77
CA LEU A 21 10.73 -4.70 -3.29
C LEU A 21 11.74 -4.88 -2.15
N LYS A 22 13.01 -4.81 -2.48
CA LYS A 22 14.11 -5.18 -1.58
C LYS A 22 14.09 -4.41 -0.26
N HIS A 23 13.86 -3.11 -0.31
CA HIS A 23 13.88 -2.27 0.90
C HIS A 23 12.65 -2.46 1.78
N LEU A 24 11.60 -3.05 1.24
CA LEU A 24 10.36 -3.32 1.97
C LEU A 24 10.19 -4.80 2.29
N LYS A 25 11.06 -5.65 1.73
CA LYS A 25 11.05 -7.10 1.94
C LYS A 25 9.70 -7.73 1.66
N VAL A 26 9.14 -7.38 0.51
CA VAL A 26 7.84 -7.89 0.08
C VAL A 26 7.87 -8.20 -1.42
N TYR A 27 7.23 -9.32 -1.78
CA TYR A 27 6.98 -9.67 -3.18
C TYR A 27 5.58 -9.25 -3.52
N VAL A 28 5.42 -8.45 -4.58
CA VAL A 28 4.12 -7.94 -5.01
C VAL A 28 3.78 -8.49 -6.37
N SER A 29 2.58 -9.01 -6.52
CA SER A 29 2.06 -9.47 -7.80
C SER A 29 0.63 -8.97 -7.96
N GLY A 30 0.26 -8.66 -9.20
CA GLY A 30 -1.08 -8.18 -9.53
C GLY A 30 -1.18 -8.08 -11.03
N LYS A 31 -2.25 -7.79 -11.57
CA LYS A 31 -2.69 -7.54 -12.95
C LYS A 31 -4.14 -7.95 -13.04
N SER A 32 -4.83 -7.74 -11.92
CA SER A 32 -6.25 -8.01 -11.84
C SER A 32 -7.02 -6.85 -12.47
N PRO A 33 -8.12 -7.11 -13.20
CA PRO A 33 -8.99 -6.05 -13.68
C PRO A 33 -9.68 -5.30 -12.56
N TYR A 34 -9.61 -5.81 -11.32
CA TYR A 34 -10.17 -5.18 -10.14
C TYR A 34 -9.12 -4.46 -9.31
N HIS A 35 -7.90 -4.34 -9.82
CA HIS A 35 -6.77 -3.75 -9.10
C HIS A 35 -6.49 -4.46 -7.78
N ILE A 36 -6.50 -5.80 -7.80
CA ILE A 36 -6.11 -6.59 -6.64
C ILE A 36 -4.61 -6.88 -6.75
N GLU A 37 -3.89 -6.64 -5.66
CA GLU A 37 -2.46 -6.93 -5.56
C GLU A 37 -2.27 -7.94 -4.44
N TRP A 38 -1.46 -8.98 -4.69
CA TRP A 38 -1.11 -9.96 -3.67
C TRP A 38 0.29 -9.64 -3.16
N MET A 39 0.43 -9.65 -1.84
CA MET A 39 1.65 -9.22 -1.18
C MET A 39 2.18 -10.35 -0.30
N ARG A 40 3.35 -10.87 -0.66
CA ARG A 40 4.00 -11.94 0.09
C ARG A 40 5.16 -11.34 0.87
N TYR A 41 4.91 -11.07 2.14
CA TYR A 41 5.88 -10.43 3.03
C TYR A 41 6.90 -11.43 3.54
N GLU A 42 8.17 -11.04 3.61
CA GLU A 42 9.14 -11.79 4.36
C GLU A 42 8.85 -11.63 5.85
N PRO A 43 9.25 -12.62 6.71
CA PRO A 43 8.92 -12.55 8.14
C PRO A 43 9.40 -11.27 8.83
N ASP A 44 10.55 -10.73 8.40
CA ASP A 44 11.14 -9.53 8.98
C ASP A 44 10.82 -8.26 8.17
N ALA A 45 9.82 -8.29 7.28
CA ALA A 45 9.41 -7.11 6.54
C ALA A 45 9.01 -5.98 7.51
N PRO A 46 9.46 -4.73 7.25
CA PRO A 46 9.28 -3.63 8.20
C PRO A 46 7.87 -3.02 8.15
N TYR A 47 6.87 -3.85 8.31
CA TYR A 47 5.47 -3.45 8.34
C TYR A 47 4.84 -3.84 9.67
N PRO A 48 3.86 -3.05 10.18
CA PRO A 48 3.06 -3.49 11.32
C PRO A 48 2.40 -4.83 11.04
N GLU A 49 2.25 -5.65 12.07
CA GLU A 49 1.63 -6.98 11.94
C GLU A 49 0.23 -6.88 11.33
N LEU A 50 -0.51 -5.84 11.66
CA LEU A 50 -1.84 -5.62 11.09
C LEU A 50 -1.82 -5.59 9.56
N VAL A 51 -0.82 -4.89 8.98
CA VAL A 51 -0.68 -4.77 7.52
C VAL A 51 -0.22 -6.09 6.90
N LYS A 52 0.62 -6.85 7.59
CA LYS A 52 1.13 -8.11 7.08
C LYS A 52 0.11 -9.24 7.14
N SER A 53 -0.89 -9.13 7.99
CA SER A 53 -1.86 -10.21 8.22
C SER A 53 -3.24 -9.97 7.65
N LEU A 54 -3.63 -8.73 7.38
CA LEU A 54 -4.98 -8.41 6.87
C LEU A 54 -4.91 -7.74 5.50
N PRO A 55 -5.95 -7.93 4.67
CA PRO A 55 -6.08 -7.16 3.44
C PRO A 55 -6.21 -5.67 3.76
N HIS A 56 -5.72 -4.81 2.85
CA HIS A 56 -5.91 -3.37 2.98
C HIS A 56 -6.50 -2.81 1.70
N VAL A 57 -7.42 -1.85 1.86
CA VAL A 57 -7.92 -1.06 0.74
C VAL A 57 -7.06 0.18 0.60
N ALA A 58 -6.74 0.55 -0.63
CA ALA A 58 -5.91 1.71 -0.92
C ALA A 58 -6.67 2.72 -1.76
N PHE A 59 -6.56 3.99 -1.36
CA PHE A 59 -7.21 5.10 -2.06
C PHE A 59 -6.17 6.13 -2.49
N GLU A 60 -6.33 6.64 -3.70
CA GLU A 60 -5.59 7.82 -4.15
C GLU A 60 -6.29 9.05 -3.56
N VAL A 61 -5.50 9.98 -3.01
CA VAL A 61 -6.00 11.22 -2.42
C VAL A 61 -5.25 12.41 -3.02
N ASP A 62 -5.89 13.57 -3.01
CA ASP A 62 -5.27 14.79 -3.55
C ASP A 62 -4.24 15.38 -2.58
N ASP A 63 -4.49 15.24 -1.27
CA ASP A 63 -3.67 15.83 -0.23
C ASP A 63 -3.53 14.83 0.92
N LEU A 64 -2.38 14.18 0.98
CA LEU A 64 -2.14 13.12 1.98
C LEU A 64 -2.16 13.67 3.40
N GLU A 65 -1.55 14.84 3.62
CA GLU A 65 -1.52 15.44 4.95
C GLU A 65 -2.93 15.69 5.47
N GLN A 66 -3.80 16.22 4.61
CA GLN A 66 -5.18 16.46 4.96
C GLN A 66 -5.93 15.15 5.23
N ALA A 67 -5.68 14.14 4.41
CA ALA A 67 -6.34 12.84 4.56
C ALA A 67 -5.98 12.15 5.88
N LEU A 68 -4.80 12.44 6.43
CA LEU A 68 -4.32 11.81 7.67
C LEU A 68 -4.79 12.53 8.94
N LYS A 69 -5.35 13.73 8.84
CA LYS A 69 -5.77 14.48 10.02
C LYS A 69 -6.80 13.72 10.85
N GLY A 70 -6.53 13.61 12.15
CA GLY A 70 -7.43 12.92 13.07
C GLY A 70 -7.48 11.41 12.91
N LYS A 71 -6.60 10.84 12.10
CA LYS A 71 -6.56 9.39 11.86
C LYS A 71 -5.46 8.74 12.70
N LYS A 72 -5.65 7.45 12.96
CA LYS A 72 -4.62 6.65 13.63
C LYS A 72 -3.61 6.17 12.59
N VAL A 73 -2.51 6.89 12.46
CA VAL A 73 -1.46 6.56 11.49
C VAL A 73 -0.62 5.40 12.03
N ILE A 74 -0.50 4.32 11.24
CA ILE A 74 0.31 3.15 11.60
C ILE A 74 1.56 3.01 10.74
N ILE A 75 1.58 3.62 9.57
CA ILE A 75 2.81 3.79 8.78
C ILE A 75 2.85 5.24 8.33
N ALA A 76 3.88 5.96 8.79
CA ALA A 76 4.06 7.37 8.45
C ALA A 76 4.30 7.55 6.94
N PRO A 77 4.00 8.75 6.40
CA PRO A 77 4.23 9.02 4.98
C PRO A 77 5.64 8.64 4.55
N ASN A 78 5.73 7.91 3.46
CA ASN A 78 6.99 7.49 2.86
C ASN A 78 6.80 7.31 1.37
N SER A 79 7.91 7.24 0.62
CA SER A 79 7.85 7.18 -0.83
C SER A 79 8.49 5.89 -1.33
N PRO A 80 7.69 4.85 -1.64
CA PRO A 80 8.24 3.57 -2.12
C PRO A 80 8.80 3.67 -3.54
N THR A 81 8.37 4.66 -4.31
CA THR A 81 8.86 4.92 -5.65
C THR A 81 8.74 6.42 -5.94
N PRO A 82 9.57 6.99 -6.85
CA PRO A 82 9.50 8.43 -7.16
C PRO A 82 8.10 8.87 -7.54
N GLY A 83 7.66 10.00 -6.98
CA GLY A 83 6.36 10.59 -7.27
C GLY A 83 5.18 9.97 -6.56
N VAL A 84 5.39 8.93 -5.75
CA VAL A 84 4.30 8.29 -4.99
C VAL A 84 4.63 8.38 -3.50
N THR A 85 3.74 9.01 -2.73
CA THR A 85 3.85 9.07 -1.28
C THR A 85 2.69 8.32 -0.68
N VAL A 86 2.98 7.40 0.24
CA VAL A 86 1.96 6.55 0.84
C VAL A 86 2.00 6.64 2.36
N ALA A 87 0.87 6.34 2.98
CA ALA A 87 0.74 6.20 4.42
C ALA A 87 -0.37 5.19 4.72
N PHE A 88 -0.29 4.58 5.88
CA PHE A 88 -1.34 3.66 6.33
C PHE A 88 -1.96 4.16 7.63
N ILE A 89 -3.27 4.01 7.74
CA ILE A 89 -4.02 4.25 8.97
C ILE A 89 -4.72 2.97 9.40
N GLU A 90 -5.17 2.95 10.64
CA GLU A 90 -6.04 1.88 11.13
C GLU A 90 -7.44 2.44 11.33
N ASP A 91 -8.42 1.78 10.75
CA ASP A 91 -9.84 2.10 10.96
C ASP A 91 -10.53 0.89 11.59
N ASN A 92 -10.78 0.95 12.90
CA ASN A 92 -11.45 -0.12 13.63
C ASN A 92 -10.87 -1.51 13.38
N GLY A 93 -9.54 -1.61 13.40
CA GLY A 93 -8.84 -2.86 13.20
C GLY A 93 -8.55 -3.21 11.74
N ALA A 94 -8.91 -2.35 10.79
CA ALA A 94 -8.64 -2.55 9.37
C ALA A 94 -7.53 -1.62 8.89
N PRO A 95 -6.51 -2.13 8.18
CA PRO A 95 -5.50 -1.26 7.60
C PRO A 95 -6.04 -0.60 6.33
N VAL A 96 -5.81 0.71 6.20
CA VAL A 96 -6.21 1.48 5.02
C VAL A 96 -5.00 2.26 4.55
N GLU A 97 -4.71 2.21 3.25
CA GLU A 97 -3.61 2.94 2.65
C GLU A 97 -4.11 4.17 1.91
N PHE A 98 -3.38 5.27 2.03
CA PHE A 98 -3.60 6.45 1.18
C PHE A 98 -2.37 6.70 0.34
N LEU A 99 -2.59 7.03 -0.96
CA LEU A 99 -1.53 7.37 -1.89
C LEU A 99 -1.76 8.76 -2.45
N GLN A 100 -0.70 9.57 -2.46
CA GLN A 100 -0.70 10.83 -3.19
C GLN A 100 0.29 10.66 -4.34
N ILE A 101 -0.18 10.86 -5.55
CA ILE A 101 0.59 10.58 -6.76
C ILE A 101 0.89 11.88 -7.48
N ASP A 102 2.19 12.17 -7.68
CA ASP A 102 2.64 13.28 -8.50
C ASP A 102 2.76 12.77 -9.94
N LYS A 103 1.80 13.11 -10.77
CA LYS A 103 1.71 12.61 -12.15
C LYS A 103 2.88 13.06 -13.02
N THR A 104 3.64 14.08 -12.59
CA THR A 104 4.80 14.55 -13.34
C THR A 104 6.05 13.72 -13.07
N GLN A 105 6.09 12.96 -12.00
CA GLN A 105 7.24 12.14 -11.59
C GLN A 105 6.95 10.65 -11.58
N ALA A 106 5.71 10.27 -11.27
CA ALA A 106 5.34 8.87 -11.15
C ALA A 106 5.18 8.24 -12.52
N GLU A 107 5.71 7.02 -12.68
CA GLU A 107 5.34 6.16 -13.79
C GLU A 107 3.95 5.59 -13.51
N ASP A 108 3.44 4.77 -14.44
CA ASP A 108 2.13 4.14 -14.26
C ASP A 108 2.06 3.36 -12.95
N VAL A 109 1.05 3.70 -12.15
CA VAL A 109 0.86 3.13 -10.83
C VAL A 109 -0.47 2.40 -10.75
#